data_34d0352c501c1c68c3575acbb613d162
#
_entry.id   34d0352c501c1c68c3575acbb613d162
#
_cell.length_a   1.000
_cell.length_b   1.000
_cell.length_c   1.000
_cell.angle_alpha   90.00
_cell.angle_beta   90.00
_cell.angle_gamma   90.00
#
_symmetry.space_group_name_H-M   'P 1'
#
loop_
_entity.id
_entity.type
_entity.pdbx_description
1 polymer ?
#
loop_
_entity_poly.entity_id
_entity_poly.type
_entity_poly.pdbx_seq_one_letter_code
_entity_poly.pdbx_strand_id
1 'polypeptide(L)'
;MNIKSILRSIRFLALLIGNMMMAGCSNSDKPAYLEPHLITTEATHITRTEATLNGSATIEGETEMPKLLFRYGTSESMNLNTSEVHAQGADVSLVLTGLKAGTTYYYMLQGNNGRTTTTSNMMSFTTQPNISPKLSSATLLSHGPMSAFVSYEITDDGGEPITETGCYVYLTGEPE
;
A
#
# COMPACT_ATOMS: atom_id res chain seq x y z
N MET A 1 75.18 26.28 -32.03
CA MET A 1 74.15 25.60 -31.25
C MET A 1 73.92 24.25 -31.92
N ASN A 2 74.16 23.14 -31.20
CA ASN A 2 74.34 21.84 -31.81
C ASN A 2 72.98 21.11 -31.97
N ILE A 3 72.64 20.69 -33.19
CA ILE A 3 71.39 20.05 -33.58
C ILE A 3 71.02 18.87 -32.64
N LYS A 4 72.01 18.18 -32.09
CA LYS A 4 71.80 17.08 -31.16
C LYS A 4 71.20 17.50 -29.80
N SER A 5 71.39 18.77 -29.38
CA SER A 5 70.79 19.28 -28.14
C SER A 5 69.28 19.65 -28.33
N ILE A 6 68.96 20.08 -29.53
CA ILE A 6 67.58 20.45 -29.88
C ILE A 6 66.73 19.15 -29.99
N LEU A 7 67.25 18.12 -30.60
CA LEU A 7 66.55 16.81 -30.67
C LEU A 7 66.31 16.17 -29.29
N ARG A 8 67.23 16.36 -28.34
CA ARG A 8 67.06 15.87 -26.96
C ARG A 8 65.92 16.65 -26.25
N SER A 9 65.86 17.97 -26.42
CA SER A 9 64.78 18.79 -25.83
C SER A 9 63.41 18.45 -26.39
N ILE A 10 63.33 18.18 -27.69
CA ILE A 10 62.04 17.78 -28.35
C ILE A 10 61.61 16.38 -27.85
N ARG A 11 62.51 15.45 -27.63
CA ARG A 11 62.19 14.15 -27.10
C ARG A 11 61.72 14.18 -25.64
N PHE A 12 62.25 15.08 -24.82
CA PHE A 12 61.80 15.30 -23.45
C PHE A 12 60.47 15.98 -23.40
N LEU A 13 60.19 16.93 -24.32
CA LEU A 13 58.88 17.60 -24.39
C LEU A 13 57.79 16.68 -24.91
N ALA A 14 58.13 15.77 -25.88
CA ALA A 14 57.18 14.77 -26.36
C ALA A 14 56.85 13.70 -25.33
N LEU A 15 57.78 13.38 -24.42
CA LEU A 15 57.57 12.42 -23.34
C LEU A 15 56.74 12.99 -22.18
N LEU A 16 56.75 14.34 -22.01
CA LEU A 16 55.93 15.03 -20.98
C LEU A 16 54.47 15.24 -21.45
N ILE A 17 54.24 15.35 -22.77
CA ILE A 17 52.94 15.54 -23.35
C ILE A 17 52.22 14.19 -23.50
N GLY A 18 52.96 13.06 -23.64
CA GLY A 18 52.39 11.72 -23.79
C GLY A 18 51.82 11.13 -22.51
N ASN A 19 52.13 11.68 -21.33
CA ASN A 19 51.71 11.11 -20.04
C ASN A 19 50.53 11.89 -19.41
N MET A 20 49.93 12.85 -20.10
CA MET A 20 48.87 13.67 -19.56
C MET A 20 47.50 13.40 -20.22
N MET A 21 47.39 12.27 -20.94
CA MET A 21 46.11 11.83 -21.55
C MET A 21 45.70 10.43 -21.10
N MET A 22 45.98 10.09 -19.84
CA MET A 22 45.32 9.01 -19.15
C MET A 22 44.69 9.50 -17.85
N ALA A 23 44.08 10.72 -17.91
CA ALA A 23 42.95 10.98 -17.06
C ALA A 23 41.85 10.11 -17.63
N GLY A 24 41.74 8.88 -17.10
CA GLY A 24 40.66 8.01 -17.43
C GLY A 24 39.37 8.77 -17.22
N CYS A 25 38.61 8.98 -18.27
CA CYS A 25 37.18 9.05 -18.15
C CYS A 25 36.78 7.76 -17.44
N SER A 26 36.69 7.79 -16.14
CA SER A 26 35.80 6.90 -15.44
C SER A 26 34.42 7.31 -15.91
N ASN A 27 34.00 6.74 -17.03
CA ASN A 27 32.59 6.70 -17.38
C ASN A 27 31.87 5.99 -16.24
N SER A 28 31.60 6.73 -15.20
CA SER A 28 30.49 6.40 -14.33
C SER A 28 29.20 6.89 -14.99
N ASP A 29 29.00 6.52 -16.25
CA ASP A 29 27.71 6.63 -16.94
C ASP A 29 26.74 5.55 -16.42
N LYS A 30 26.91 5.11 -15.19
CA LYS A 30 25.85 4.43 -14.48
C LYS A 30 24.91 5.52 -14.01
N PRO A 31 23.64 5.52 -14.47
CA PRO A 31 22.69 6.48 -13.97
C PRO A 31 22.76 6.48 -12.45
N ALA A 32 22.88 7.65 -11.86
CA ALA A 32 22.81 7.79 -10.42
C ALA A 32 21.45 7.21 -10.00
N TYR A 33 21.47 6.07 -9.30
CA TYR A 33 20.24 5.50 -8.76
C TYR A 33 19.82 6.36 -7.59
N LEU A 34 18.93 7.30 -7.88
CA LEU A 34 18.34 8.14 -6.85
C LEU A 34 17.33 7.32 -6.05
N GLU A 35 17.33 7.53 -4.75
CA GLU A 35 16.34 6.92 -3.88
C GLU A 35 15.03 7.71 -3.99
N PRO A 36 13.88 7.04 -4.11
CA PRO A 36 12.60 7.74 -4.10
C PRO A 36 12.31 8.29 -2.71
N HIS A 37 11.73 9.47 -2.67
CA HIS A 37 11.12 10.00 -1.44
C HIS A 37 9.70 9.44 -1.34
N LEU A 38 9.47 8.62 -0.31
CA LEU A 38 8.22 7.89 -0.11
C LEU A 38 7.54 8.38 1.17
N ILE A 39 6.25 8.65 1.08
CA ILE A 39 5.42 9.02 2.22
C ILE A 39 4.18 8.14 2.20
N THR A 40 3.85 7.53 3.34
CA THR A 40 2.54 6.90 3.56
C THR A 40 1.63 7.89 4.25
N THR A 41 0.41 8.03 3.78
CA THR A 41 -0.62 8.90 4.34
C THR A 41 -1.79 8.09 4.87
N GLU A 42 -2.76 8.75 5.51
CA GLU A 42 -3.90 8.08 6.13
C GLU A 42 -4.71 7.24 5.14
N ALA A 43 -5.13 6.06 5.59
CA ALA A 43 -6.04 5.21 4.82
C ALA A 43 -7.44 5.83 4.79
N THR A 44 -8.12 5.64 3.66
CA THR A 44 -9.47 6.15 3.43
C THR A 44 -10.44 5.03 3.07
N HIS A 45 -11.75 5.31 2.96
CA HIS A 45 -12.78 4.33 2.60
C HIS A 45 -12.73 3.05 3.46
N ILE A 46 -12.49 3.23 4.76
CA ILE A 46 -12.38 2.12 5.69
C ILE A 46 -13.78 1.59 6.01
N THR A 47 -14.03 0.34 5.63
CA THR A 47 -15.23 -0.43 5.92
C THR A 47 -14.91 -1.61 6.84
N ARG A 48 -15.80 -2.59 6.92
CA ARG A 48 -15.56 -3.85 7.65
C ARG A 48 -14.53 -4.72 6.95
N THR A 49 -14.50 -4.70 5.61
CA THR A 49 -13.72 -5.66 4.80
C THR A 49 -12.85 -4.99 3.74
N GLU A 50 -12.86 -3.67 3.66
CA GLU A 50 -12.11 -2.91 2.66
C GLU A 50 -11.46 -1.66 3.26
N ALA A 51 -10.39 -1.21 2.65
CA ALA A 51 -9.75 0.08 2.91
C ALA A 51 -8.93 0.51 1.69
N THR A 52 -8.75 1.81 1.52
CA THR A 52 -7.82 2.37 0.53
C THR A 52 -6.57 2.87 1.24
N LEU A 53 -5.42 2.27 0.94
CA LEU A 53 -4.12 2.76 1.36
C LEU A 53 -3.70 3.91 0.45
N ASN A 54 -3.10 4.95 1.02
CA ASN A 54 -2.66 6.12 0.29
C ASN A 54 -1.20 6.46 0.63
N GLY A 55 -0.54 7.13 -0.31
CA GLY A 55 0.81 7.60 -0.13
C GLY A 55 1.26 8.46 -1.30
N SER A 56 2.50 8.90 -1.26
CA SER A 56 3.15 9.58 -2.36
C SER A 56 4.56 9.05 -2.59
N ALA A 57 4.98 9.11 -3.85
CA ALA A 57 6.31 8.73 -4.28
C ALA A 57 6.83 9.79 -5.24
N THR A 58 7.97 10.38 -4.92
CA THR A 58 8.67 11.32 -5.79
C THR A 58 10.13 10.91 -5.96
N ILE A 59 10.71 11.21 -7.10
CA ILE A 59 12.12 10.97 -7.35
C ILE A 59 12.70 12.22 -8.01
N GLU A 60 13.93 12.56 -7.67
CA GLU A 60 14.60 13.70 -8.28
C GLU A 60 15.17 13.33 -9.65
N GLY A 61 15.13 14.30 -10.59
CA GLY A 61 15.67 14.15 -11.93
C GLY A 61 14.75 13.36 -12.89
N GLU A 62 15.28 13.05 -14.08
CA GLU A 62 14.60 12.30 -15.15
C GLU A 62 14.78 10.77 -15.02
N THR A 63 14.77 10.25 -13.79
CA THR A 63 14.91 8.83 -13.51
C THR A 63 13.56 8.15 -13.47
N GLU A 64 13.49 6.92 -13.97
CA GLU A 64 12.27 6.12 -13.88
C GLU A 64 11.92 5.86 -12.41
N MET A 65 10.62 5.96 -12.11
CA MET A 65 10.11 5.60 -10.79
C MET A 65 10.42 4.11 -10.51
N PRO A 66 11.01 3.78 -9.36
CA PRO A 66 11.27 2.39 -9.01
C PRO A 66 9.96 1.60 -8.84
N LYS A 67 10.09 0.28 -8.83
CA LYS A 67 8.98 -0.60 -8.52
C LYS A 67 8.46 -0.28 -7.11
N LEU A 68 7.18 0.09 -7.03
CA LEU A 68 6.51 0.43 -5.77
C LEU A 68 5.61 -0.71 -5.32
N LEU A 69 5.50 -0.89 -4.03
CA LEU A 69 4.54 -1.81 -3.43
C LEU A 69 4.11 -1.30 -2.05
N PHE A 70 2.87 -1.57 -1.67
CA PHE A 70 2.46 -1.49 -0.27
C PHE A 70 2.79 -2.80 0.44
N ARG A 71 3.38 -2.67 1.62
CA ARG A 71 3.48 -3.76 2.60
C ARG A 71 2.42 -3.51 3.66
N TYR A 72 1.68 -4.55 4.03
CA TYR A 72 0.63 -4.44 5.04
C TYR A 72 0.43 -5.74 5.79
N GLY A 73 -0.11 -5.68 6.99
CA GLY A 73 -0.38 -6.85 7.83
C GLY A 73 -0.97 -6.47 9.17
N THR A 74 -1.29 -7.45 9.98
CA THR A 74 -1.87 -7.28 11.33
C THR A 74 -0.83 -7.14 12.44
N SER A 75 0.44 -7.12 12.09
CA SER A 75 1.55 -6.85 13.01
C SER A 75 2.48 -5.81 12.42
N GLU A 76 3.22 -5.10 13.27
CA GLU A 76 4.22 -4.12 12.85
C GLU A 76 5.34 -4.72 11.99
N SER A 77 5.60 -6.02 12.09
CA SER A 77 6.58 -6.71 11.25
C SER A 77 6.19 -6.80 9.78
N MET A 78 4.90 -6.66 9.44
CA MET A 78 4.35 -6.63 8.08
C MET A 78 4.92 -7.69 7.14
N ASN A 79 5.18 -8.88 7.66
CA ASN A 79 5.88 -9.93 6.90
C ASN A 79 4.99 -10.67 5.90
N LEU A 80 3.71 -10.40 5.85
CA LEU A 80 2.75 -11.33 5.27
C LEU A 80 2.19 -10.90 3.91
N ASN A 81 2.00 -9.60 3.64
CA ASN A 81 1.33 -9.17 2.42
C ASN A 81 2.10 -8.05 1.72
N THR A 82 2.26 -8.21 0.41
CA THR A 82 2.79 -7.19 -0.47
C THR A 82 1.90 -7.06 -1.70
N SER A 83 1.58 -5.85 -2.11
CA SER A 83 0.85 -5.59 -3.34
C SER A 83 1.56 -4.52 -4.14
N GLU A 84 1.84 -4.83 -5.40
CA GLU A 84 2.47 -3.91 -6.33
C GLU A 84 1.50 -2.79 -6.70
N VAL A 85 2.02 -1.57 -6.81
CA VAL A 85 1.27 -0.38 -7.17
C VAL A 85 2.08 0.47 -8.14
N HIS A 86 1.39 1.33 -8.86
CA HIS A 86 2.00 2.29 -9.76
C HIS A 86 1.65 3.71 -9.29
N ALA A 87 2.62 4.60 -9.35
CA ALA A 87 2.39 6.01 -9.09
C ALA A 87 1.58 6.65 -10.24
N GLN A 88 0.62 7.48 -9.88
CA GLN A 88 -0.09 8.37 -10.82
C GLN A 88 0.35 9.81 -10.52
N GLY A 89 1.36 10.27 -11.25
CA GLY A 89 2.11 11.45 -10.84
C GLY A 89 2.89 11.16 -9.56
N ALA A 90 2.66 11.94 -8.50
CA ALA A 90 3.24 11.71 -7.19
C ALA A 90 2.36 10.80 -6.30
N ASP A 91 1.08 10.63 -6.62
CA ASP A 91 0.13 9.91 -5.77
C ASP A 91 0.21 8.40 -6.00
N VAL A 92 0.04 7.66 -4.92
CA VAL A 92 0.02 6.20 -4.91
C VAL A 92 -1.15 5.73 -4.06
N SER A 93 -2.00 4.88 -4.60
CA SER A 93 -3.12 4.31 -3.85
C SER A 93 -3.34 2.83 -4.16
N LEU A 94 -3.90 2.10 -3.19
CA LEU A 94 -4.24 0.68 -3.30
C LEU A 94 -5.52 0.39 -2.53
N VAL A 95 -6.50 -0.19 -3.21
CA VAL A 95 -7.69 -0.70 -2.56
C VAL A 95 -7.41 -2.11 -2.04
N LEU A 96 -7.57 -2.33 -0.75
CA LEU A 96 -7.54 -3.64 -0.10
C LEU A 96 -8.95 -4.15 0.09
N THR A 97 -9.17 -5.42 -0.20
CA THR A 97 -10.44 -6.12 -0.01
C THR A 97 -10.22 -7.42 0.79
N GLY A 98 -11.28 -8.00 1.35
CA GLY A 98 -11.19 -9.24 2.11
C GLY A 98 -10.49 -9.09 3.45
N LEU A 99 -10.49 -7.88 4.02
CA LEU A 99 -9.96 -7.62 5.35
C LEU A 99 -10.89 -8.22 6.42
N LYS A 100 -10.33 -8.49 7.60
CA LYS A 100 -11.11 -8.90 8.77
C LYS A 100 -11.70 -7.66 9.45
N ALA A 101 -12.97 -7.74 9.84
CA ALA A 101 -13.64 -6.70 10.60
C ALA A 101 -13.00 -6.49 11.98
N GLY A 102 -13.08 -5.26 12.52
CA GLY A 102 -12.59 -4.91 13.84
C GLY A 102 -11.08 -5.15 14.03
N THR A 103 -10.31 -5.17 12.95
CA THR A 103 -8.89 -5.56 12.96
C THR A 103 -8.00 -4.38 12.62
N THR A 104 -6.94 -4.18 13.40
CA THR A 104 -5.92 -3.17 13.11
C THR A 104 -4.90 -3.71 12.11
N TYR A 105 -4.66 -2.95 11.06
CA TYR A 105 -3.65 -3.20 10.02
C TYR A 105 -2.60 -2.10 10.05
N TYR A 106 -1.35 -2.51 9.92
CA TYR A 106 -0.19 -1.65 9.72
C TYR A 106 0.20 -1.68 8.26
N TYR A 107 0.69 -0.57 7.72
CA TYR A 107 1.09 -0.50 6.32
C TYR A 107 2.16 0.55 6.08
N MET A 108 2.96 0.36 5.03
CA MET A 108 3.96 1.30 4.54
C MET A 108 4.13 1.14 3.03
N LEU A 109 4.59 2.20 2.37
CA LEU A 109 5.01 2.18 0.98
C LEU A 109 6.50 1.78 0.91
N GLN A 110 6.84 0.92 -0.03
CA GLN A 110 8.21 0.48 -0.30
C GLN A 110 8.54 0.69 -1.78
N GLY A 111 9.71 1.21 -2.07
CA GLY A 111 10.27 1.32 -3.41
C GLY A 111 11.54 0.49 -3.53
N ASN A 112 11.73 -0.15 -4.69
CA ASN A 112 12.92 -0.92 -4.99
C ASN A 112 13.45 -0.55 -6.38
N ASN A 113 14.64 0.01 -6.44
CA ASN A 113 15.31 0.44 -7.67
C ASN A 113 16.27 -0.63 -8.24
N GLY A 114 16.20 -1.87 -7.74
CA GLY A 114 17.09 -2.97 -8.11
C GLY A 114 18.43 -3.01 -7.38
N ARG A 115 18.76 -1.99 -6.58
CA ARG A 115 19.96 -1.93 -5.74
C ARG A 115 19.65 -1.75 -4.26
N THR A 116 18.75 -0.82 -3.97
CA THR A 116 18.32 -0.47 -2.62
C THR A 116 16.81 -0.59 -2.51
N THR A 117 16.37 -0.82 -1.29
CA THR A 117 14.99 -0.81 -0.90
C THR A 117 14.78 0.35 0.06
N THR A 118 13.94 1.29 -0.31
CA THR A 118 13.53 2.44 0.50
C THR A 118 12.12 2.23 1.02
N THR A 119 11.87 2.58 2.27
CA THR A 119 10.54 2.49 2.90
C THR A 119 10.11 3.84 3.43
N SER A 120 8.79 4.10 3.38
CA SER A 120 8.18 5.27 3.99
C SER A 120 8.00 5.11 5.50
N ASN A 121 7.39 6.12 6.12
CA ASN A 121 6.81 6.01 7.47
C ASN A 121 5.73 4.91 7.52
N MET A 122 5.62 4.25 8.65
CA MET A 122 4.56 3.29 8.95
C MET A 122 3.30 4.01 9.44
N MET A 123 2.15 3.57 8.93
CA MET A 123 0.83 4.01 9.36
C MET A 123 -0.02 2.79 9.77
N SER A 124 -1.15 3.05 10.41
CA SER A 124 -2.12 2.01 10.76
C SER A 124 -3.54 2.51 10.59
N PHE A 125 -4.45 1.58 10.38
CA PHE A 125 -5.89 1.80 10.42
C PHE A 125 -6.58 0.61 11.06
N THR A 126 -7.82 0.80 11.52
CA THR A 126 -8.65 -0.28 12.06
C THR A 126 -9.93 -0.36 11.23
N THR A 127 -10.24 -1.56 10.72
CA THR A 127 -11.50 -1.83 10.03
C THR A 127 -12.68 -1.69 10.98
N GLN A 128 -13.85 -1.35 10.43
CA GLN A 128 -15.08 -1.29 11.22
C GLN A 128 -15.39 -2.67 11.82
N PRO A 129 -15.85 -2.73 13.07
CA PRO A 129 -16.25 -4.00 13.69
C PRO A 129 -17.54 -4.53 13.07
N ASN A 130 -17.77 -5.85 13.22
CA ASN A 130 -19.09 -6.42 12.99
C ASN A 130 -20.08 -5.86 14.01
N ILE A 131 -21.31 -5.71 13.59
CA ILE A 131 -22.41 -5.23 14.42
C ILE A 131 -23.51 -6.30 14.46
N SER A 132 -24.45 -6.18 15.39
CA SER A 132 -25.63 -7.05 15.42
C SER A 132 -26.44 -6.86 14.14
N PRO A 133 -27.01 -7.95 13.57
CA PRO A 133 -27.91 -7.84 12.43
C PRO A 133 -29.08 -6.92 12.71
N LYS A 134 -29.55 -6.22 11.66
CA LYS A 134 -30.72 -5.38 11.74
C LYS A 134 -31.86 -6.02 10.96
N LEU A 135 -33.01 -5.99 11.58
CA LEU A 135 -34.25 -6.48 11.00
C LEU A 135 -35.21 -5.31 10.74
N SER A 136 -36.07 -5.45 9.75
CA SER A 136 -37.25 -4.59 9.60
C SER A 136 -38.24 -4.87 10.74
N SER A 137 -39.25 -4.01 10.89
CA SER A 137 -40.40 -4.32 11.71
C SER A 137 -41.12 -5.57 11.18
N ALA A 138 -41.47 -6.48 12.08
CA ALA A 138 -42.26 -7.64 11.72
C ALA A 138 -43.68 -7.24 11.33
N THR A 139 -44.18 -7.82 10.25
CA THR A 139 -45.57 -7.62 9.78
C THR A 139 -46.35 -8.91 9.89
N LEU A 140 -47.48 -8.89 10.57
CA LEU A 140 -48.40 -10.02 10.62
C LEU A 140 -49.15 -10.10 9.30
N LEU A 141 -48.92 -11.15 8.52
CA LEU A 141 -49.58 -11.37 7.22
C LEU A 141 -50.97 -12.02 7.36
N SER A 142 -51.06 -13.01 8.25
CA SER A 142 -52.32 -13.68 8.56
C SER A 142 -52.21 -14.44 9.90
N HIS A 143 -53.36 -14.73 10.52
CA HIS A 143 -53.41 -15.55 11.71
C HIS A 143 -54.66 -16.41 11.74
N GLY A 144 -54.58 -17.53 12.42
CA GLY A 144 -55.66 -18.46 12.73
C GLY A 144 -55.69 -18.80 14.25
N PRO A 145 -56.58 -19.69 14.68
CA PRO A 145 -56.70 -20.05 16.10
C PRO A 145 -55.39 -20.62 16.70
N MET A 146 -54.54 -21.24 15.87
CA MET A 146 -53.29 -21.89 16.30
C MET A 146 -52.08 -21.61 15.39
N SER A 147 -52.17 -20.58 14.56
CA SER A 147 -51.10 -20.22 13.61
C SER A 147 -51.04 -18.73 13.36
N ALA A 148 -49.85 -18.24 13.09
CA ALA A 148 -49.61 -16.89 12.62
C ALA A 148 -48.52 -16.91 11.54
N PHE A 149 -48.66 -16.09 10.52
CA PHE A 149 -47.64 -15.87 9.51
C PHE A 149 -47.11 -14.43 9.66
N VAL A 150 -45.80 -14.36 9.88
CA VAL A 150 -45.10 -13.10 10.07
C VAL A 150 -44.06 -12.94 8.97
N SER A 151 -43.87 -11.74 8.48
CA SER A 151 -42.84 -11.37 7.53
C SER A 151 -41.95 -10.31 8.14
N TYR A 152 -40.64 -10.43 7.91
CA TYR A 152 -39.62 -9.41 8.20
C TYR A 152 -38.48 -9.54 7.20
N GLU A 153 -37.67 -8.51 7.09
CA GLU A 153 -36.49 -8.47 6.21
C GLU A 153 -35.23 -8.27 7.07
N ILE A 154 -34.14 -8.91 6.68
CA ILE A 154 -32.82 -8.62 7.21
C ILE A 154 -32.28 -7.44 6.40
N THR A 155 -32.19 -6.27 7.02
CA THR A 155 -31.73 -5.02 6.36
C THR A 155 -30.23 -4.82 6.42
N ASP A 156 -29.55 -5.49 7.35
CA ASP A 156 -28.10 -5.51 7.51
C ASP A 156 -27.72 -6.83 8.22
N ASP A 157 -26.88 -7.63 7.63
CA ASP A 157 -26.39 -8.89 8.21
C ASP A 157 -25.38 -8.71 9.35
N GLY A 158 -24.95 -7.49 9.58
CA GLY A 158 -23.97 -7.17 10.61
C GLY A 158 -22.51 -7.48 10.23
N GLY A 159 -22.28 -8.00 9.01
CA GLY A 159 -20.98 -8.36 8.50
C GLY A 159 -20.58 -9.83 8.69
N GLU A 160 -21.53 -10.66 9.12
CA GLU A 160 -21.37 -12.11 9.21
C GLU A 160 -22.61 -12.82 8.64
N PRO A 161 -22.46 -14.00 8.03
CA PRO A 161 -23.59 -14.75 7.50
C PRO A 161 -24.62 -15.06 8.58
N ILE A 162 -25.88 -14.81 8.29
CA ILE A 162 -26.98 -15.18 9.16
C ILE A 162 -27.18 -16.72 9.10
N THR A 163 -26.99 -17.40 10.21
CA THR A 163 -27.12 -18.87 10.29
C THR A 163 -28.48 -19.33 10.78
N GLU A 164 -29.20 -18.48 11.52
CA GLU A 164 -30.50 -18.81 12.07
C GLU A 164 -31.38 -17.57 12.18
N THR A 165 -32.67 -17.68 11.89
CA THR A 165 -33.67 -16.63 12.08
C THR A 165 -34.91 -17.22 12.72
N GLY A 166 -35.63 -16.41 13.51
CA GLY A 166 -36.85 -16.85 14.16
C GLY A 166 -37.66 -15.70 14.73
N CYS A 167 -38.83 -16.00 15.26
CA CYS A 167 -39.61 -15.05 16.01
C CYS A 167 -40.11 -15.67 17.30
N TYR A 168 -40.26 -14.86 18.33
CA TYR A 168 -40.88 -15.25 19.58
C TYR A 168 -42.33 -14.77 19.56
N VAL A 169 -43.24 -15.64 19.99
CA VAL A 169 -44.66 -15.34 20.14
C VAL A 169 -45.03 -15.60 21.59
N TYR A 170 -45.61 -14.61 22.26
CA TYR A 170 -46.06 -14.72 23.64
C TYR A 170 -47.47 -14.14 23.80
N LEU A 171 -48.17 -14.58 24.83
CA LEU A 171 -49.48 -14.05 25.17
C LEU A 171 -49.36 -12.64 25.78
N THR A 172 -50.26 -11.76 25.41
CA THR A 172 -50.30 -10.40 25.95
C THR A 172 -50.56 -10.43 27.46
N GLY A 173 -49.64 -9.93 28.26
CA GLY A 173 -49.77 -9.89 29.72
C GLY A 173 -48.86 -10.89 30.48
N GLU A 174 -48.14 -11.76 29.78
CA GLU A 174 -47.05 -12.54 30.40
C GLU A 174 -45.75 -11.73 30.34
N PRO A 175 -44.97 -11.69 31.44
CA PRO A 175 -43.66 -11.05 31.43
C PRO A 175 -42.67 -11.83 30.57
N GLU A 176 -41.71 -11.11 29.99
CA GLU A 176 -40.53 -11.67 29.30
C GLU A 176 -39.66 -12.50 30.25
#